data_93132f74e75d83c14014c4078218e740
#
_entry.id   93132f74e75d83c14014c4078218e740
#
_cell.length_a   1.000
_cell.length_b   1.000
_cell.length_c   1.000
_cell.angle_alpha   90.00
_cell.angle_beta   90.00
_cell.angle_gamma   90.00
#
_symmetry.space_group_name_H-M   'P 1'
#
loop_
_entity.id
_entity.type
_entity.pdbx_description
1 polymer ?
#
loop_
_entity_poly.entity_id
_entity_poly.type
_entity_poly.pdbx_seq_one_letter_code
_entity_poly.pdbx_strand_id
1 'polypeptide(L)'
;MFNCKIKYNDTNVNIEFPCTNLTLFEKLADLNVPDEEKSKMDIYIEEISYEPLKCLEGKAHDPDAVNLLAKKLCSLTRDEVNKFEAVRELNGITDLYDMINLTDNMHYYTLVKDMSDIKAVGKQQVIRILRW
;
A
#
# COMPACT_ATOMS: atom_id res chain seq x y z
N MET A 1 4.69 -1.04 9.99
CA MET A 1 4.15 0.20 9.45
C MET A 1 2.63 0.24 9.52
N PHE A 2 1.96 -0.77 9.06
CA PHE A 2 0.52 -0.81 9.17
C PHE A 2 0.03 -2.21 9.48
N ASN A 3 -1.18 -2.30 10.05
CA ASN A 3 -1.77 -3.58 10.41
C ASN A 3 -2.90 -3.90 9.45
N CYS A 4 -3.00 -5.16 9.07
CA CYS A 4 -4.09 -5.65 8.24
C CYS A 4 -4.82 -6.74 8.99
N LYS A 5 -6.16 -6.74 8.88
CA LYS A 5 -6.94 -7.84 9.35
C LYS A 5 -7.18 -8.71 8.12
N ILE A 6 -6.58 -9.91 8.09
CA ILE A 6 -6.73 -10.81 6.96
C ILE A 6 -7.70 -11.91 7.32
N LYS A 7 -8.42 -12.42 6.34
CA LYS A 7 -9.46 -13.39 6.56
C LYS A 7 -9.29 -14.61 5.68
N TYR A 8 -9.60 -15.76 6.22
CA TYR A 8 -9.59 -17.01 5.47
C TYR A 8 -10.78 -17.82 5.98
N ASN A 9 -11.74 -18.10 5.11
CA ASN A 9 -13.01 -18.73 5.49
C ASN A 9 -13.67 -17.87 6.57
N ASP A 10 -13.97 -18.44 7.72
CA ASP A 10 -14.66 -17.70 8.78
C ASP A 10 -13.71 -17.21 9.85
N THR A 11 -12.42 -17.28 9.63
CA THR A 11 -11.42 -16.92 10.63
C THR A 11 -10.64 -15.69 10.16
N ASN A 12 -10.26 -14.82 11.09
CA ASN A 12 -9.42 -13.70 10.75
C ASN A 12 -8.29 -13.52 11.75
N VAL A 13 -7.26 -12.82 11.37
CA VAL A 13 -6.12 -12.56 12.25
C VAL A 13 -5.51 -11.24 11.81
N ASN A 14 -4.87 -10.54 12.75
CA ASN A 14 -4.18 -9.30 12.42
C ASN A 14 -2.72 -9.58 12.16
N ILE A 15 -2.17 -8.92 11.16
CA ILE A 15 -0.76 -9.05 10.83
C ILE A 15 -0.21 -7.67 10.52
N GLU A 16 0.98 -7.40 11.01
CA GLU A 16 1.64 -6.12 10.75
C GLU A 16 2.58 -6.27 9.57
N PHE A 17 2.55 -5.35 8.64
CA PHE A 17 3.49 -5.30 7.51
C PHE A 17 4.42 -4.10 7.70
N PRO A 18 5.68 -4.19 7.35
CA PRO A 18 6.31 -5.36 6.75
C PRO A 18 6.57 -6.46 7.77
N CYS A 19 6.62 -7.68 7.32
CA CYS A 19 6.87 -8.82 8.18
C CYS A 19 7.79 -9.82 7.48
N THR A 20 8.31 -10.78 8.24
CA THR A 20 9.14 -11.84 7.66
C THR A 20 8.23 -12.94 7.11
N ASN A 21 8.79 -13.80 6.26
CA ASN A 21 8.05 -14.94 5.76
C ASN A 21 7.62 -15.87 6.90
N LEU A 22 8.46 -15.99 7.92
CA LEU A 22 8.11 -16.83 9.07
C LEU A 22 6.88 -16.26 9.77
N THR A 23 6.84 -14.96 10.02
CA THR A 23 5.69 -14.35 10.67
C THR A 23 4.44 -14.54 9.81
N LEU A 24 4.55 -14.37 8.51
CA LEU A 24 3.41 -14.55 7.62
C LEU A 24 2.91 -15.99 7.70
N PHE A 25 3.81 -16.98 7.67
CA PHE A 25 3.41 -18.37 7.72
C PHE A 25 2.75 -18.71 9.07
N GLU A 26 3.24 -18.13 10.16
CA GLU A 26 2.65 -18.34 11.47
C GLU A 26 1.22 -17.78 11.51
N LYS A 27 1.00 -16.62 10.92
CA LYS A 27 -0.34 -16.03 10.89
C LYS A 27 -1.28 -16.84 9.98
N LEU A 28 -0.77 -17.36 8.87
CA LEU A 28 -1.58 -18.22 8.01
C LEU A 28 -1.93 -19.53 8.71
N ALA A 29 -1.03 -20.05 9.56
CA ALA A 29 -1.33 -21.22 10.35
C ALA A 29 -2.45 -20.92 11.35
N ASP A 30 -2.45 -19.71 11.93
CA ASP A 30 -3.51 -19.31 12.85
C ASP A 30 -4.86 -19.24 12.12
N LEU A 31 -4.85 -19.04 10.80
CA LEU A 31 -6.05 -19.02 10.00
C LEU A 31 -6.42 -20.42 9.49
N ASN A 32 -5.67 -21.44 9.88
CA ASN A 32 -5.88 -22.83 9.45
C ASN A 32 -5.67 -23.02 7.94
N VAL A 33 -4.79 -22.26 7.33
CA VAL A 33 -4.45 -22.43 5.93
C VAL A 33 -3.56 -23.66 5.81
N PRO A 34 -3.84 -24.58 4.87
CA PRO A 34 -2.99 -25.74 4.68
C PRO A 34 -1.56 -25.35 4.30
N ASP A 35 -0.56 -26.11 4.80
CA ASP A 35 0.82 -25.77 4.56
C ASP A 35 1.17 -25.69 3.07
N GLU A 36 0.61 -26.56 2.25
CA GLU A 36 0.92 -26.55 0.84
C GLU A 36 0.37 -25.33 0.11
N GLU A 37 -0.53 -24.58 0.72
CA GLU A 37 -1.11 -23.40 0.10
C GLU A 37 -0.48 -22.11 0.60
N LYS A 38 0.20 -22.14 1.73
CA LYS A 38 0.70 -20.90 2.36
C LYS A 38 1.61 -20.06 1.49
N SER A 39 2.40 -20.68 0.63
CA SER A 39 3.35 -19.94 -0.19
C SER A 39 2.78 -19.51 -1.53
N LYS A 40 1.54 -19.89 -1.83
CA LYS A 40 0.96 -19.62 -3.13
C LYS A 40 -0.29 -18.79 -3.11
N MET A 41 -0.87 -18.54 -1.95
CA MET A 41 -2.18 -17.92 -1.91
C MET A 41 -2.11 -16.43 -1.75
N ASP A 42 -3.12 -15.76 -2.27
CA ASP A 42 -3.32 -14.36 -1.98
C ASP A 42 -4.03 -14.27 -0.64
N ILE A 43 -3.86 -13.16 0.05
CA ILE A 43 -4.53 -12.94 1.33
C ILE A 43 -5.67 -11.95 1.11
N TYR A 44 -6.81 -12.24 1.74
CA TYR A 44 -7.95 -11.34 1.66
C TYR A 44 -7.82 -10.33 2.79
N ILE A 45 -7.74 -9.05 2.45
CA ILE A 45 -7.59 -8.00 3.44
C ILE A 45 -8.97 -7.45 3.78
N GLU A 46 -9.40 -7.66 5.02
CA GLU A 46 -10.68 -7.19 5.46
C GLU A 46 -10.58 -5.74 5.92
N GLU A 47 -9.52 -5.39 6.63
CA GLU A 47 -9.29 -4.04 7.11
C GLU A 47 -7.82 -3.71 7.10
N ILE A 48 -7.48 -2.46 6.91
CA ILE A 48 -6.10 -2.01 6.94
C ILE A 48 -6.04 -0.73 7.75
N SER A 49 -5.04 -0.60 8.62
CA SER A 49 -4.98 0.51 9.56
C SER A 49 -4.46 1.82 8.97
N TYR A 50 -3.85 1.78 7.80
CA TYR A 50 -3.24 2.95 7.19
C TYR A 50 -4.20 3.54 6.17
N GLU A 51 -4.74 4.71 6.45
CA GLU A 51 -5.77 5.34 5.64
C GLU A 51 -5.49 5.42 4.13
N PRO A 52 -4.30 5.80 3.70
CA PRO A 52 -4.03 5.87 2.26
C PRO A 52 -4.13 4.53 1.52
N LEU A 53 -4.13 3.42 2.24
CA LEU A 53 -4.22 2.10 1.62
C LEU A 53 -5.59 1.45 1.82
N LYS A 54 -6.57 2.20 2.32
CA LYS A 54 -7.90 1.64 2.56
C LYS A 54 -8.56 1.12 1.27
N CYS A 55 -8.11 1.61 0.12
CA CYS A 55 -8.63 1.11 -1.15
C CYS A 55 -8.28 -0.35 -1.40
N LEU A 56 -7.35 -0.93 -0.64
CA LEU A 56 -7.00 -2.34 -0.76
C LEU A 56 -7.92 -3.26 0.03
N GLU A 57 -8.80 -2.70 0.86
CA GLU A 57 -9.71 -3.51 1.65
C GLU A 57 -10.75 -4.19 0.78
N GLY A 58 -11.21 -5.35 1.21
CA GLY A 58 -12.25 -6.07 0.50
C GLY A 58 -11.77 -6.82 -0.72
N LYS A 59 -10.47 -7.01 -0.86
CA LYS A 59 -9.89 -7.68 -2.00
C LYS A 59 -8.77 -8.61 -1.57
N ALA A 60 -8.45 -9.56 -2.42
CA ALA A 60 -7.32 -10.47 -2.16
C ALA A 60 -6.07 -9.91 -2.84
N HIS A 61 -4.94 -10.01 -2.19
CA HIS A 61 -3.69 -9.49 -2.69
C HIS A 61 -2.54 -10.45 -2.42
N ASP A 62 -1.52 -10.43 -3.27
CA ASP A 62 -0.31 -11.20 -3.06
C ASP A 62 0.38 -10.65 -1.81
N PRO A 63 0.60 -11.46 -0.78
CA PRO A 63 1.23 -10.98 0.45
C PRO A 63 2.64 -10.47 0.23
N ASP A 64 3.36 -11.00 -0.75
CA ASP A 64 4.71 -10.51 -1.02
C ASP A 64 4.65 -9.09 -1.59
N ALA A 65 3.64 -8.79 -2.40
CA ALA A 65 3.48 -7.44 -2.95
C ALA A 65 3.09 -6.47 -1.85
N VAL A 66 2.19 -6.86 -0.93
CA VAL A 66 1.82 -6.01 0.20
C VAL A 66 3.04 -5.74 1.07
N ASN A 67 3.85 -6.77 1.31
CA ASN A 67 5.05 -6.65 2.12
C ASN A 67 6.07 -5.73 1.44
N LEU A 68 6.21 -5.84 0.13
CA LEU A 68 7.13 -5.00 -0.63
C LEU A 68 6.70 -3.53 -0.55
N LEU A 69 5.41 -3.24 -0.71
CA LEU A 69 4.93 -1.87 -0.59
C LEU A 69 5.21 -1.34 0.81
N ALA A 70 4.97 -2.13 1.86
CA ALA A 70 5.22 -1.71 3.22
C ALA A 70 6.71 -1.41 3.44
N LYS A 71 7.59 -2.25 2.91
CA LYS A 71 9.03 -2.02 3.05
C LYS A 71 9.46 -0.75 2.32
N LYS A 72 8.92 -0.50 1.14
CA LYS A 72 9.27 0.70 0.40
C LYS A 72 8.79 1.95 1.11
N LEU A 73 7.57 1.92 1.66
CA LEU A 73 7.07 3.05 2.41
C LEU A 73 7.87 3.31 3.68
N CYS A 74 8.34 2.24 4.34
CA CYS A 74 9.17 2.40 5.52
C CYS A 74 10.53 3.01 5.20
N SER A 75 11.00 2.89 3.98
CA SER A 75 12.29 3.44 3.59
C SER A 75 12.21 4.90 3.14
N LEU A 76 11.03 5.44 2.99
CA LEU A 76 10.86 6.82 2.57
C LEU A 76 10.97 7.76 3.76
N THR A 77 11.40 8.98 3.51
CA THR A 77 11.41 10.02 4.54
C THR A 77 9.96 10.47 4.76
N ARG A 78 9.72 11.23 5.82
CA ARG A 78 8.39 11.72 6.10
C ARG A 78 7.86 12.57 4.94
N ASP A 79 8.69 13.43 4.37
CA ASP A 79 8.27 14.26 3.26
C ASP A 79 7.94 13.42 2.03
N GLU A 80 8.69 12.35 1.81
CA GLU A 80 8.42 11.45 0.69
C GLU A 80 7.12 10.67 0.91
N VAL A 81 6.83 10.26 2.15
CA VAL A 81 5.59 9.58 2.46
C VAL A 81 4.41 10.54 2.22
N ASN A 82 4.55 11.79 2.67
CA ASN A 82 3.50 12.78 2.45
C ASN A 82 3.26 13.00 0.96
N LYS A 83 4.33 13.00 0.17
CA LYS A 83 4.23 13.16 -1.28
C LYS A 83 3.55 11.93 -1.89
N PHE A 84 3.90 10.73 -1.43
CA PHE A 84 3.28 9.50 -1.91
C PHE A 84 1.77 9.56 -1.67
N GLU A 85 1.36 9.93 -0.47
CA GLU A 85 -0.07 9.99 -0.12
C GLU A 85 -0.81 10.99 -0.99
N ALA A 86 -0.22 12.16 -1.18
CA ALA A 86 -0.85 13.20 -1.98
C ALA A 86 -0.97 12.80 -3.45
N VAL A 87 0.09 12.26 -4.03
CA VAL A 87 0.07 11.86 -5.44
C VAL A 87 -0.89 10.70 -5.64
N ARG A 88 -0.91 9.73 -4.71
CA ARG A 88 -1.82 8.60 -4.80
C ARG A 88 -3.27 9.10 -4.83
N GLU A 89 -3.60 10.01 -3.93
CA GLU A 89 -4.96 10.51 -3.85
C GLU A 89 -5.33 11.39 -5.04
N LEU A 90 -4.47 12.33 -5.39
CA LEU A 90 -4.76 13.24 -6.51
C LEU A 90 -4.90 12.50 -7.84
N ASN A 91 -4.18 11.44 -8.04
CA ASN A 91 -4.24 10.69 -9.29
C ASN A 91 -5.14 9.46 -9.21
N GLY A 92 -5.80 9.25 -8.08
CA GLY A 92 -6.73 8.13 -7.94
C GLY A 92 -6.08 6.76 -8.09
N ILE A 93 -4.83 6.62 -7.62
CA ILE A 93 -4.10 5.35 -7.73
C ILE A 93 -4.62 4.41 -6.68
N THR A 94 -5.24 3.32 -7.07
CA THR A 94 -5.82 2.35 -6.14
C THR A 94 -5.28 0.93 -6.33
N ASP A 95 -4.50 0.68 -7.36
CA ASP A 95 -3.94 -0.63 -7.60
C ASP A 95 -2.63 -0.81 -6.83
N LEU A 96 -2.47 -1.97 -6.20
CA LEU A 96 -1.31 -2.24 -5.36
C LEU A 96 0.01 -2.11 -6.13
N TYR A 97 0.07 -2.66 -7.35
CA TYR A 97 1.32 -2.61 -8.11
C TYR A 97 1.62 -1.20 -8.62
N ASP A 98 0.59 -0.41 -8.90
CA ASP A 98 0.77 0.98 -9.28
C ASP A 98 1.32 1.78 -8.09
N MET A 99 0.90 1.45 -6.87
CA MET A 99 1.43 2.11 -5.67
C MET A 99 2.88 1.75 -5.45
N ILE A 100 3.26 0.49 -5.70
CA ILE A 100 4.66 0.08 -5.58
C ILE A 100 5.49 0.85 -6.60
N ASN A 101 5.01 0.95 -7.84
CA ASN A 101 5.71 1.70 -8.88
C ASN A 101 5.81 3.17 -8.52
N LEU A 102 4.79 3.74 -7.88
CA LEU A 102 4.82 5.13 -7.46
C LEU A 102 5.95 5.37 -6.48
N THR A 103 6.18 4.45 -5.53
CA THR A 103 7.27 4.66 -4.55
C THR A 103 8.64 4.70 -5.24
N ASP A 104 8.79 4.05 -6.38
CA ASP A 104 10.05 4.03 -7.10
C ASP A 104 10.19 5.24 -8.04
N ASN A 105 9.11 5.94 -8.30
CA ASN A 105 9.11 7.05 -9.24
C ASN A 105 8.76 8.40 -8.61
N MET A 106 8.98 8.52 -7.32
CA MET A 106 8.63 9.75 -6.60
C MET A 106 9.35 10.98 -7.14
N HIS A 107 10.53 10.79 -7.70
CA HIS A 107 11.29 11.90 -8.23
C HIS A 107 10.66 12.55 -9.47
N TYR A 108 9.67 11.87 -10.08
CA TYR A 108 8.99 12.45 -11.22
C TYR A 108 7.85 13.38 -10.79
N TYR A 109 7.59 13.49 -9.49
CA TYR A 109 6.50 14.30 -9.01
C TYR A 109 6.97 15.44 -8.15
N THR A 110 6.32 16.58 -8.23
CA THR A 110 6.64 17.73 -7.41
C THR A 110 5.40 18.13 -6.62
N LEU A 111 5.54 18.26 -5.31
CA LEU A 111 4.44 18.63 -4.47
C LEU A 111 4.56 20.10 -4.14
N VAL A 112 3.52 20.86 -4.41
CA VAL A 112 3.53 22.26 -4.12
C VAL A 112 3.08 22.44 -2.70
N LYS A 113 3.68 23.44 -1.99
CA LYS A 113 3.36 23.68 -0.65
C LYS A 113 1.94 24.06 -0.42
N ASP A 114 1.37 24.89 -1.19
CA ASP A 114 0.02 25.37 -0.99
C ASP A 114 -0.90 24.67 -1.97
N MET A 115 -1.91 24.01 -1.46
CA MET A 115 -2.83 23.29 -2.30
C MET A 115 -3.56 24.16 -3.30
N SER A 116 -3.76 25.41 -2.98
CA SER A 116 -4.41 26.26 -3.95
C SER A 116 -3.49 26.50 -5.13
N ASP A 117 -2.20 26.42 -4.92
CA ASP A 117 -1.28 26.60 -6.02
C ASP A 117 -1.31 25.36 -6.91
N ILE A 118 -1.57 24.21 -6.31
CA ILE A 118 -1.61 22.99 -7.06
C ILE A 118 -2.72 23.11 -8.08
N LYS A 119 -3.82 23.74 -7.68
CA LYS A 119 -4.89 23.85 -8.57
C LYS A 119 -4.56 24.81 -9.64
N ALA A 120 -3.93 25.87 -9.35
CA ALA A 120 -3.59 26.88 -10.33
C ALA A 120 -2.68 26.28 -11.37
N VAL A 121 -1.68 25.63 -10.92
CA VAL A 121 -0.73 25.06 -11.84
C VAL A 121 -1.29 23.81 -12.35
N GLY A 122 -2.06 23.25 -11.57
CA GLY A 122 -2.57 21.98 -11.86
C GLY A 122 -3.04 21.80 -13.18
N LYS A 123 -3.20 22.83 -13.83
CA LYS A 123 -3.65 22.68 -14.98
C LYS A 123 -2.78 21.78 -15.63
N GLN A 124 -1.81 21.59 -15.46
CA GLN A 124 -1.10 20.73 -16.14
C GLN A 124 -0.18 19.96 -15.45
N GLN A 125 0.49 20.34 -14.87
CA GLN A 125 1.41 19.66 -14.28
C GLN A 125 1.20 19.12 -13.05
N VAL A 126 1.01 19.84 -12.21
CA VAL A 126 0.91 19.42 -10.94
C VAL A 126 0.26 18.20 -10.86
N ILE A 127 -0.65 18.10 -11.39
CA ILE A 127 -1.28 16.97 -11.20
C ILE A 127 -0.84 15.96 -12.01
N ARG A 128 -0.79 16.13 -13.11
CA ARG A 128 -0.49 15.17 -13.81
C ARG A 128 0.65 15.18 -13.99
N ILE A 129 0.70 15.98 -13.68
CA ILE A 129 1.71 16.15 -13.94
C ILE A 129 2.57 16.40 -13.05
N LEU A 130 2.38 16.45 -12.12
CA LEU A 130 3.18 16.54 -11.12
C LEU A 130 4.25 15.77 -11.60
N ARG A 131 4.21 15.39 -12.72
CA ARG A 131 5.17 14.66 -13.13
C ARG A 131 5.67 15.26 -14.31
N TRP A 132 6.88 15.33 -14.47
CA TRP A 132 7.46 15.83 -15.65
C TRP A 132 8.36 14.85 -16.28
#